data_20e4cc7ab9bca51a46f162b5c4b76de8
#
_entry.id   20e4cc7ab9bca51a46f162b5c4b76de8
#
_cell.length_a   1.000
_cell.length_b   1.000
_cell.length_c   1.000
_cell.angle_alpha   90.00
_cell.angle_beta   90.00
_cell.angle_gamma   90.00
#
_symmetry.space_group_name_H-M   'P 1'
#
loop_
_entity.id
_entity.type
_entity.pdbx_description
1 polymer ?
#
loop_
_entity_poly.entity_id
_entity_poly.type
_entity_poly.pdbx_seq_one_letter_code
_entity_poly.pdbx_strand_id
1 'polypeptide(L)'
;MNFGFEVPTSGVFAGADNLARVAKHGEQIGFDYLHIGDHLVVPRSIQSSYPYSDSGAFLGEWSSKESQGEDDQGLHFEQLTTLSYLAAHTNKINLLSSVCILPYRQPVLTAKILATIDILSNGRLIVGCGAGWMEEEFEALGLDTFKKRGAVTNEYINAFKELWGSTNPRFKGDYVSFSDIYFAPKPIQKPYPPIWIGGESPAAIRRAANYGDVWYPFGNNPQYPLDTIDRLKEGISKLNFKLDDANRDINTIDVALSAEMWYSDTDTTFDENGNRRLLTGEPSQVAEDIYNLGEIGISYLTLDYKGKDIDETLFKMERFTKLVKALL
;
A
#
# COMPACT_ATOMS: atom_id res chain seq x y z
N MET A 1 -17.22 -4.07 -3.00
CA MET A 1 -16.06 -3.16 -2.88
C MET A 1 -15.63 -3.07 -1.43
N ASN A 2 -14.33 -3.25 -1.13
CA ASN A 2 -13.76 -3.05 0.19
C ASN A 2 -13.06 -1.68 0.23
N PHE A 3 -13.19 -0.94 1.32
CA PHE A 3 -12.67 0.42 1.45
C PHE A 3 -11.55 0.52 2.48
N GLY A 4 -10.45 1.18 2.10
CA GLY A 4 -9.32 1.45 2.96
C GLY A 4 -9.04 2.93 3.15
N PHE A 5 -8.29 3.25 4.20
CA PHE A 5 -7.83 4.61 4.50
C PHE A 5 -6.40 4.58 5.05
N GLU A 6 -5.70 5.69 4.88
CA GLU A 6 -4.38 5.90 5.46
C GLU A 6 -4.46 6.31 6.94
N VAL A 7 -3.57 5.74 7.76
CA VAL A 7 -3.30 6.21 9.12
C VAL A 7 -2.03 7.07 9.07
N PRO A 8 -2.07 8.33 9.56
CA PRO A 8 -0.96 9.26 9.39
C PRO A 8 0.24 8.89 10.27
N THR A 9 1.29 8.35 9.66
CA THR A 9 2.54 7.93 10.32
C THR A 9 3.66 8.96 10.22
N SER A 10 3.41 10.08 9.54
CA SER A 10 4.42 11.11 9.23
C SER A 10 3.92 12.53 9.57
N GLY A 11 4.88 13.45 9.68
CA GLY A 11 4.61 14.86 9.89
C GLY A 11 3.91 15.18 11.22
N VAL A 12 3.26 16.34 11.27
CA VAL A 12 2.63 16.89 12.50
C VAL A 12 1.46 16.06 13.05
N PHE A 13 0.91 15.16 12.26
CA PHE A 13 -0.18 14.27 12.69
C PHE A 13 0.32 12.95 13.29
N ALA A 14 1.60 12.62 13.10
CA ALA A 14 2.19 11.41 13.63
C ALA A 14 2.28 11.47 15.16
N GLY A 15 1.58 10.55 15.82
CA GLY A 15 1.56 10.45 17.28
C GLY A 15 0.74 9.25 17.72
N ALA A 16 1.16 8.58 18.79
CA ALA A 16 0.55 7.33 19.24
C ALA A 16 -0.99 7.46 19.42
N ASP A 17 -1.44 8.55 20.07
CA ASP A 17 -2.87 8.80 20.30
C ASP A 17 -3.63 9.03 18.98
N ASN A 18 -3.05 9.81 18.07
CA ASN A 18 -3.65 10.08 16.76
C ASN A 18 -3.78 8.81 15.92
N LEU A 19 -2.71 8.00 15.86
CA LEU A 19 -2.71 6.71 15.17
C LEU A 19 -3.83 5.80 15.68
N ALA A 20 -3.91 5.63 17.02
CA ALA A 20 -4.94 4.80 17.64
C ALA A 20 -6.35 5.36 17.42
N ARG A 21 -6.52 6.69 17.48
CA ARG A 21 -7.81 7.37 17.30
C ARG A 21 -8.34 7.19 15.88
N VAL A 22 -7.50 7.43 14.86
CA VAL A 22 -7.89 7.28 13.45
C VAL A 22 -8.22 5.82 13.14
N ALA A 23 -7.38 4.87 13.58
CA ALA A 23 -7.60 3.44 13.34
C ALA A 23 -8.91 2.93 13.96
N LYS A 24 -9.17 3.26 15.24
CA LYS A 24 -10.41 2.89 15.93
C LYS A 24 -11.65 3.51 15.28
N HIS A 25 -11.54 4.77 14.89
CA HIS A 25 -12.65 5.47 14.25
C HIS A 25 -13.00 4.83 12.91
N GLY A 26 -12.01 4.57 12.05
CA GLY A 26 -12.23 3.89 10.78
C GLY A 26 -12.87 2.51 10.94
N GLU A 27 -12.41 1.72 11.93
CA GLU A 27 -13.06 0.45 12.28
C GLU A 27 -14.51 0.63 12.71
N GLN A 28 -14.81 1.62 13.56
CA GLN A 28 -16.17 1.88 14.08
C GLN A 28 -17.15 2.29 13.00
N ILE A 29 -16.73 3.09 12.01
CA ILE A 29 -17.59 3.53 10.91
C ILE A 29 -17.60 2.58 9.71
N GLY A 30 -16.93 1.41 9.84
CA GLY A 30 -17.09 0.29 8.93
C GLY A 30 -16.19 0.30 7.71
N PHE A 31 -14.95 0.81 7.82
CA PHE A 31 -13.91 0.54 6.84
C PHE A 31 -13.39 -0.89 6.97
N ASP A 32 -12.89 -1.44 5.86
CA ASP A 32 -12.48 -2.84 5.75
C ASP A 32 -11.00 -3.03 6.06
N TYR A 33 -10.16 -2.03 5.75
CA TYR A 33 -8.72 -2.05 6.05
C TYR A 33 -8.16 -0.64 6.27
N LEU A 34 -7.13 -0.58 7.08
CA LEU A 34 -6.26 0.57 7.20
C LEU A 34 -4.90 0.28 6.56
N HIS A 35 -4.21 1.33 6.14
CA HIS A 35 -2.86 1.17 5.62
C HIS A 35 -1.90 2.23 6.14
N ILE A 36 -0.61 1.92 6.08
CA ILE A 36 0.48 2.85 6.40
C ILE A 36 1.64 2.68 5.43
N GLY A 37 2.31 3.79 5.10
CA GLY A 37 3.48 3.85 4.23
C GLY A 37 4.75 3.29 4.88
N ASP A 38 5.85 3.21 4.11
CA ASP A 38 7.14 2.68 4.56
C ASP A 38 8.29 3.60 4.17
N HIS A 39 8.77 4.37 5.15
CA HIS A 39 10.05 5.05 5.10
C HIS A 39 10.80 4.78 6.41
N LEU A 40 12.08 4.43 6.32
CA LEU A 40 12.93 4.17 7.48
C LEU A 40 13.77 5.37 7.86
N VAL A 41 14.24 6.08 6.86
CA VAL A 41 14.99 7.33 7.01
C VAL A 41 14.58 8.31 5.90
N VAL A 42 14.53 9.59 6.23
CA VAL A 42 14.20 10.63 5.27
C VAL A 42 15.47 11.42 4.93
N PRO A 43 16.01 11.30 3.71
CA PRO A 43 17.17 12.08 3.28
C PRO A 43 16.85 13.58 3.26
N ARG A 44 17.83 14.42 3.66
CA ARG A 44 17.67 15.90 3.57
C ARG A 44 17.65 16.41 2.13
N SER A 45 18.24 15.66 1.21
CA SER A 45 18.27 15.97 -0.23
C SER A 45 17.90 14.73 -1.01
N ILE A 46 16.90 14.84 -1.86
CA ILE A 46 16.38 13.76 -2.69
C ILE A 46 16.62 14.16 -4.14
N GLN A 47 17.39 13.33 -4.87
CA GLN A 47 17.65 13.46 -6.31
C GLN A 47 16.83 12.44 -7.10
N SER A 48 16.42 11.36 -6.45
CA SER A 48 15.55 10.34 -7.04
C SER A 48 14.23 10.96 -7.46
N SER A 49 13.76 10.63 -8.67
CA SER A 49 12.47 11.12 -9.17
C SER A 49 11.32 10.37 -8.47
N TYR A 50 10.41 11.13 -7.88
CA TYR A 50 9.20 10.57 -7.27
C TYR A 50 8.21 10.13 -8.37
N PRO A 51 7.81 8.86 -8.39
CA PRO A 51 7.02 8.32 -9.50
C PRO A 51 5.58 8.81 -9.55
N TYR A 52 5.07 9.48 -8.52
CA TYR A 52 3.67 9.88 -8.39
C TYR A 52 3.46 11.40 -8.44
N SER A 53 4.42 12.16 -8.97
CA SER A 53 4.24 13.58 -9.26
C SER A 53 4.75 13.93 -10.66
N ASP A 54 4.05 14.85 -11.33
CA ASP A 54 4.41 15.33 -12.69
C ASP A 54 5.81 15.96 -12.74
N SER A 55 6.21 16.64 -11.66
CA SER A 55 7.53 17.27 -11.55
C SER A 55 8.66 16.30 -11.18
N GLY A 56 8.34 15.07 -10.77
CA GLY A 56 9.26 14.13 -10.15
C GLY A 56 9.74 14.56 -8.75
N ALA A 57 9.24 15.67 -8.24
CA ALA A 57 9.57 16.14 -6.89
C ALA A 57 8.76 15.38 -5.86
N PHE A 58 9.42 14.91 -4.81
CA PHE A 58 8.75 14.39 -3.64
C PHE A 58 8.42 15.54 -2.69
N LEU A 59 7.15 15.88 -2.63
CA LEU A 59 6.60 16.93 -1.75
C LEU A 59 5.94 16.29 -0.52
N GLY A 60 6.62 15.34 0.10
CA GLY A 60 6.14 14.68 1.30
C GLY A 60 5.90 15.65 2.46
N GLU A 61 5.13 15.25 3.43
CA GLU A 61 4.73 16.05 4.60
C GLU A 61 5.90 16.63 5.38
N TRP A 62 7.04 15.94 5.37
CA TRP A 62 8.29 16.40 5.99
C TRP A 62 9.04 17.47 5.19
N SER A 63 8.64 17.75 3.94
CA SER A 63 9.21 18.82 3.10
C SER A 63 8.40 20.11 3.17
N SER A 64 7.22 20.11 3.78
CA SER A 64 6.37 21.28 3.88
C SER A 64 7.00 22.32 4.82
N LYS A 65 7.00 23.60 4.39
CA LYS A 65 7.40 24.73 5.24
C LYS A 65 6.53 24.89 6.49
N GLU A 66 5.49 24.07 6.63
CA GLU A 66 4.53 24.02 7.74
C GLU A 66 4.95 23.07 8.86
N SER A 67 6.04 22.30 8.71
CA SER A 67 6.65 21.62 9.86
C SER A 67 7.12 22.67 10.87
N GLN A 68 6.45 22.72 12.01
CA GLN A 68 6.59 23.81 12.99
C GLN A 68 7.89 23.75 13.82
N GLY A 69 8.87 22.91 13.45
CA GLY A 69 10.15 22.78 14.13
C GLY A 69 11.17 21.94 13.38
N GLU A 70 12.44 22.12 13.70
CA GLU A 70 13.53 21.26 13.18
C GLU A 70 13.35 19.79 13.60
N ASP A 71 12.67 19.55 14.71
CA ASP A 71 12.44 18.20 15.28
C ASP A 71 11.39 17.38 14.51
N ASP A 72 10.49 18.04 13.76
CA ASP A 72 9.44 17.36 12.96
C ASP A 72 9.90 17.00 11.55
N GLN A 73 11.08 17.48 11.14
CA GLN A 73 11.61 17.18 9.82
C GLN A 73 12.01 15.70 9.72
N GLY A 74 11.39 14.99 8.77
CA GLY A 74 11.65 13.58 8.56
C GLY A 74 10.98 12.64 9.56
N LEU A 75 10.06 13.15 10.39
CA LEU A 75 9.29 12.30 11.30
C LEU A 75 8.45 11.30 10.50
N HIS A 76 8.81 10.04 10.62
CA HIS A 76 8.06 8.91 10.05
C HIS A 76 8.19 7.70 10.96
N PHE A 77 7.08 7.13 11.38
CA PHE A 77 7.10 5.94 12.24
C PHE A 77 7.39 4.68 11.42
N GLU A 78 8.24 3.81 11.98
CA GLU A 78 8.58 2.54 11.33
C GLU A 78 7.34 1.67 11.13
N GLN A 79 7.14 1.21 9.90
CA GLN A 79 5.91 0.59 9.43
C GLN A 79 5.48 -0.64 10.23
N LEU A 80 6.38 -1.62 10.41
CA LEU A 80 6.02 -2.92 11.00
C LEU A 80 5.77 -2.80 12.51
N THR A 81 6.52 -1.94 13.18
CA THR A 81 6.31 -1.58 14.59
C THR A 81 4.96 -0.89 14.77
N THR A 82 4.62 0.05 13.88
CA THR A 82 3.35 0.76 13.92
C THR A 82 2.17 -0.17 13.62
N LEU A 83 2.29 -1.10 12.66
CA LEU A 83 1.24 -2.11 12.42
C LEU A 83 1.01 -2.99 13.65
N SER A 84 2.08 -3.34 14.40
CA SER A 84 1.94 -4.09 15.65
C SER A 84 1.18 -3.30 16.72
N TYR A 85 1.45 -1.98 16.82
CA TYR A 85 0.73 -1.08 17.71
C TYR A 85 -0.75 -0.98 17.33
N LEU A 86 -1.06 -0.80 16.04
CA LEU A 86 -2.43 -0.70 15.54
C LEU A 86 -3.19 -2.04 15.70
N ALA A 87 -2.50 -3.17 15.57
CA ALA A 87 -3.08 -4.49 15.84
C ALA A 87 -3.63 -4.62 17.27
N ALA A 88 -2.95 -4.02 18.25
CA ALA A 88 -3.39 -4.01 19.64
C ALA A 88 -4.53 -3.02 19.93
N HIS A 89 -4.76 -2.03 19.06
CA HIS A 89 -5.78 -0.99 19.23
C HIS A 89 -7.06 -1.22 18.43
N THR A 90 -7.09 -2.23 17.56
CA THR A 90 -8.20 -2.60 16.67
C THR A 90 -8.55 -4.08 16.83
N ASN A 91 -9.74 -4.50 16.38
CA ASN A 91 -10.22 -5.86 16.59
C ASN A 91 -10.62 -6.58 15.30
N LYS A 92 -11.08 -5.85 14.27
CA LYS A 92 -11.70 -6.41 13.06
C LYS A 92 -11.04 -5.92 11.78
N ILE A 93 -10.65 -4.64 11.74
CA ILE A 93 -10.12 -4.01 10.55
C ILE A 93 -8.80 -4.66 10.12
N ASN A 94 -8.63 -4.90 8.81
CA ASN A 94 -7.39 -5.44 8.27
C ASN A 94 -6.27 -4.39 8.28
N LEU A 95 -5.04 -4.86 8.34
CA LEU A 95 -3.83 -4.05 8.52
C LEU A 95 -2.93 -4.24 7.30
N LEU A 96 -2.89 -3.26 6.41
CA LEU A 96 -2.10 -3.31 5.18
C LEU A 96 -0.80 -2.53 5.31
N SER A 97 0.33 -3.19 5.04
CA SER A 97 1.59 -2.48 4.75
C SER A 97 1.53 -1.92 3.32
N SER A 98 1.46 -0.60 3.13
CA SER A 98 1.17 0.02 1.82
C SER A 98 2.31 0.97 1.36
N VAL A 99 3.36 0.44 0.79
CA VAL A 99 3.78 -0.95 0.66
C VAL A 99 5.09 -1.14 1.40
N CYS A 100 5.29 -2.30 2.04
CA CYS A 100 6.57 -2.62 2.65
C CYS A 100 7.65 -2.71 1.58
N ILE A 101 8.69 -1.89 1.68
CA ILE A 101 9.82 -1.91 0.76
C ILE A 101 10.73 -3.07 1.18
N LEU A 102 10.50 -4.24 0.55
CA LEU A 102 11.14 -5.48 0.98
C LEU A 102 12.67 -5.39 1.01
N PRO A 103 13.35 -4.73 0.03
CA PRO A 103 14.81 -4.63 0.04
C PRO A 103 15.41 -3.84 1.21
N TYR A 104 14.63 -3.05 1.95
CA TYR A 104 15.16 -2.26 3.09
C TYR A 104 15.54 -3.11 4.30
N ARG A 105 15.04 -4.33 4.40
CA ARG A 105 15.15 -5.17 5.63
C ARG A 105 15.71 -6.55 5.32
N GLN A 106 16.32 -7.16 6.34
CA GLN A 106 16.77 -8.55 6.24
C GLN A 106 15.55 -9.49 6.12
N PRO A 107 15.45 -10.34 5.07
CA PRO A 107 14.21 -11.02 4.72
C PRO A 107 13.73 -12.04 5.77
N VAL A 108 14.62 -12.82 6.39
CA VAL A 108 14.23 -13.81 7.41
C VAL A 108 13.65 -13.11 8.64
N LEU A 109 14.27 -11.99 9.06
CA LEU A 109 13.75 -11.17 10.15
C LEU A 109 12.40 -10.53 9.79
N THR A 110 12.28 -9.98 8.59
CA THR A 110 11.03 -9.38 8.10
C THR A 110 9.89 -10.40 8.06
N ALA A 111 10.14 -11.60 7.51
CA ALA A 111 9.16 -12.68 7.51
C ALA A 111 8.73 -13.07 8.94
N LYS A 112 9.66 -13.04 9.90
CA LYS A 112 9.38 -13.32 11.32
C LYS A 112 8.48 -12.23 11.93
N ILE A 113 8.78 -10.96 11.69
CA ILE A 113 8.00 -9.84 12.19
C ILE A 113 6.58 -9.91 11.62
N LEU A 114 6.44 -10.08 10.30
CA LEU A 114 5.14 -10.18 9.63
C LEU A 114 4.30 -11.37 10.15
N ALA A 115 4.91 -12.55 10.34
CA ALA A 115 4.24 -13.69 10.94
C ALA A 115 3.77 -13.40 12.38
N THR A 116 4.57 -12.64 13.14
CA THR A 116 4.21 -12.22 14.50
C THR A 116 3.04 -11.24 14.49
N ILE A 117 3.06 -10.24 13.60
CA ILE A 117 1.95 -9.28 13.43
C ILE A 117 0.66 -10.02 13.05
N ASP A 118 0.74 -11.00 12.15
CA ASP A 118 -0.41 -11.80 11.75
C ASP A 118 -1.06 -12.51 12.94
N ILE A 119 -0.25 -13.10 13.81
CA ILE A 119 -0.74 -13.75 15.05
C ILE A 119 -1.31 -12.72 16.02
N LEU A 120 -0.59 -11.65 16.30
CA LEU A 120 -1.02 -10.61 17.25
C LEU A 120 -2.29 -9.89 16.80
N SER A 121 -2.49 -9.77 15.49
CA SER A 121 -3.71 -9.22 14.90
C SER A 121 -4.84 -10.24 14.74
N ASN A 122 -4.61 -11.52 15.09
CA ASN A 122 -5.56 -12.60 14.86
C ASN A 122 -5.92 -12.78 13.35
N GLY A 123 -4.89 -12.80 12.49
CA GLY A 123 -5.04 -13.07 11.06
C GLY A 123 -5.59 -11.90 10.24
N ARG A 124 -5.29 -10.64 10.63
CA ARG A 124 -5.75 -9.43 9.92
C ARG A 124 -4.66 -8.75 9.09
N LEU A 125 -3.45 -9.30 9.06
CA LEU A 125 -2.35 -8.73 8.28
C LEU A 125 -2.56 -8.93 6.77
N ILE A 126 -2.32 -7.87 6.00
CA ILE A 126 -2.15 -7.90 4.55
C ILE A 126 -0.74 -7.37 4.25
N VAL A 127 0.03 -8.15 3.49
CA VAL A 127 1.42 -7.80 3.16
C VAL A 127 1.49 -7.14 1.79
N GLY A 128 1.46 -5.82 1.77
CA GLY A 128 1.74 -5.06 0.55
C GLY A 128 3.27 -5.00 0.33
N CYS A 129 3.70 -5.37 -0.87
CA CYS A 129 5.11 -5.51 -1.25
C CYS A 129 5.51 -4.48 -2.30
N GLY A 130 6.55 -3.72 -2.03
CA GLY A 130 7.16 -2.75 -2.93
C GLY A 130 8.66 -2.98 -3.12
N ALA A 131 9.20 -2.38 -4.19
CA ALA A 131 10.63 -2.44 -4.49
C ALA A 131 11.41 -1.18 -4.05
N GLY A 132 10.71 -0.09 -3.77
CA GLY A 132 11.30 1.20 -3.44
C GLY A 132 11.65 2.05 -4.67
N TRP A 133 11.72 3.35 -4.48
CA TRP A 133 12.01 4.31 -5.55
C TRP A 133 13.17 5.26 -5.20
N MET A 134 13.45 5.50 -3.91
CA MET A 134 14.40 6.48 -3.40
C MET A 134 15.77 5.84 -3.19
N GLU A 135 16.73 6.12 -4.08
CA GLU A 135 18.10 5.56 -4.00
C GLU A 135 18.83 6.01 -2.75
N GLU A 136 18.61 7.25 -2.33
CA GLU A 136 19.24 7.85 -1.14
C GLU A 136 18.85 7.14 0.17
N GLU A 137 17.65 6.59 0.23
CA GLU A 137 17.24 5.79 1.40
C GLU A 137 17.96 4.44 1.42
N PHE A 138 18.17 3.79 0.24
CA PHE A 138 19.01 2.60 0.15
C PHE A 138 20.44 2.88 0.61
N GLU A 139 21.03 4.01 0.16
CA GLU A 139 22.38 4.42 0.56
C GLU A 139 22.48 4.64 2.08
N ALA A 140 21.53 5.36 2.67
CA ALA A 140 21.49 5.61 4.11
C ALA A 140 21.36 4.34 4.94
N LEU A 141 20.70 3.31 4.41
CA LEU A 141 20.58 1.98 5.02
C LEU A 141 21.78 1.08 4.74
N GLY A 142 22.78 1.54 3.98
CA GLY A 142 23.97 0.76 3.61
C GLY A 142 23.69 -0.35 2.61
N LEU A 143 22.68 -0.18 1.75
CA LEU A 143 22.23 -1.18 0.78
C LEU A 143 22.72 -0.82 -0.63
N ASP A 144 23.45 -1.72 -1.27
CA ASP A 144 23.96 -1.58 -2.65
C ASP A 144 23.02 -2.18 -3.71
N THR A 145 21.82 -2.58 -3.29
CA THR A 145 20.88 -3.35 -4.10
C THR A 145 19.87 -2.50 -4.87
N PHE A 146 19.94 -1.16 -4.83
CA PHE A 146 18.94 -0.28 -5.47
C PHE A 146 18.70 -0.64 -6.96
N LYS A 147 19.76 -0.82 -7.75
CA LYS A 147 19.64 -1.20 -9.17
C LYS A 147 19.07 -2.61 -9.40
N LYS A 148 19.12 -3.46 -8.39
CA LYS A 148 18.60 -4.84 -8.40
C LYS A 148 17.33 -5.00 -7.55
N ARG A 149 16.80 -3.91 -6.99
CA ARG A 149 15.69 -3.93 -6.02
C ARG A 149 14.48 -4.75 -6.46
N GLY A 150 14.17 -4.76 -7.75
CA GLY A 150 13.07 -5.58 -8.28
C GLY A 150 13.33 -7.08 -8.21
N ALA A 151 14.57 -7.53 -8.47
CA ALA A 151 14.99 -8.93 -8.36
C ALA A 151 15.02 -9.35 -6.88
N VAL A 152 15.58 -8.50 -6.01
CA VAL A 152 15.58 -8.70 -4.54
C VAL A 152 14.16 -8.87 -4.02
N THR A 153 13.23 -7.99 -4.42
CA THR A 153 11.81 -8.08 -4.02
C THR A 153 11.19 -9.41 -4.43
N ASN A 154 11.41 -9.85 -5.68
CA ASN A 154 10.86 -11.11 -6.17
C ASN A 154 11.37 -12.32 -5.37
N GLU A 155 12.66 -12.32 -5.07
CA GLU A 155 13.30 -13.38 -4.30
C GLU A 155 12.81 -13.41 -2.85
N TYR A 156 12.66 -12.24 -2.23
CA TYR A 156 12.18 -12.13 -0.85
C TYR A 156 10.72 -12.59 -0.70
N ILE A 157 9.85 -12.31 -1.67
CA ILE A 157 8.48 -12.84 -1.67
C ILE A 157 8.49 -14.37 -1.67
N ASN A 158 9.33 -15.00 -2.51
CA ASN A 158 9.44 -16.45 -2.54
C ASN A 158 10.02 -17.02 -1.23
N ALA A 159 11.02 -16.36 -0.66
CA ALA A 159 11.58 -16.73 0.63
C ALA A 159 10.54 -16.64 1.76
N PHE A 160 9.67 -15.61 1.75
CA PHE A 160 8.57 -15.50 2.71
C PHE A 160 7.57 -16.64 2.58
N LYS A 161 7.14 -16.96 1.36
CA LYS A 161 6.23 -18.09 1.11
C LYS A 161 6.82 -19.41 1.61
N GLU A 162 8.10 -19.65 1.39
CA GLU A 162 8.80 -20.83 1.90
C GLU A 162 8.88 -20.84 3.43
N LEU A 163 9.27 -19.72 4.06
CA LEU A 163 9.34 -19.60 5.51
C LEU A 163 7.97 -19.80 6.19
N TRP A 164 6.89 -19.29 5.61
CA TRP A 164 5.55 -19.38 6.17
C TRP A 164 4.85 -20.72 5.90
N GLY A 165 5.06 -21.28 4.72
CA GLY A 165 4.34 -22.48 4.27
C GLY A 165 5.03 -23.80 4.63
N SER A 166 6.35 -23.87 4.55
CA SER A 166 7.10 -25.12 4.73
C SER A 166 7.35 -25.46 6.20
N THR A 167 7.20 -26.74 6.55
CA THR A 167 7.59 -27.27 7.88
C THR A 167 9.11 -27.38 8.05
N ASN A 168 9.84 -27.54 6.95
CA ASN A 168 11.30 -27.61 6.92
C ASN A 168 11.83 -26.63 5.85
N PRO A 169 11.82 -25.32 6.13
CA PRO A 169 12.07 -24.31 5.12
C PRO A 169 13.51 -24.36 4.62
N ARG A 170 13.65 -24.39 3.28
CA ARG A 170 14.93 -24.36 2.59
C ARG A 170 14.81 -23.44 1.40
N PHE A 171 15.72 -22.51 1.26
CA PHE A 171 15.76 -21.57 0.16
C PHE A 171 17.21 -21.31 -0.26
N LYS A 172 17.45 -21.22 -1.56
CA LYS A 172 18.75 -20.85 -2.11
C LYS A 172 18.54 -19.87 -3.25
N GLY A 173 18.81 -18.62 -2.99
CA GLY A 173 18.74 -17.52 -3.94
C GLY A 173 20.06 -16.76 -4.04
N ASP A 174 20.04 -15.68 -4.81
CA ASP A 174 21.17 -14.77 -5.01
C ASP A 174 21.32 -13.77 -3.85
N TYR A 175 20.20 -13.44 -3.17
CA TYR A 175 20.13 -12.40 -2.12
C TYR A 175 19.82 -12.98 -0.75
N VAL A 176 19.22 -14.16 -0.67
CA VAL A 176 18.94 -14.85 0.60
C VAL A 176 19.07 -16.35 0.43
N SER A 177 19.68 -16.99 1.44
CA SER A 177 19.74 -18.46 1.51
C SER A 177 19.60 -18.90 2.96
N PHE A 178 18.84 -19.97 3.17
CA PHE A 178 18.68 -20.62 4.47
C PHE A 178 18.36 -22.10 4.31
N SER A 179 18.81 -22.88 5.27
CA SER A 179 18.48 -24.31 5.38
C SER A 179 18.73 -24.77 6.81
N ASP A 180 18.16 -25.89 7.18
CA ASP A 180 18.35 -26.51 8.50
C ASP A 180 17.99 -25.55 9.66
N ILE A 181 16.84 -24.91 9.53
CA ILE A 181 16.29 -23.95 10.51
C ILE A 181 14.88 -24.32 10.93
N TYR A 182 14.53 -24.05 12.16
CA TYR A 182 13.15 -23.95 12.61
C TYR A 182 12.66 -22.51 12.40
N PHE A 183 11.55 -22.33 11.69
CA PHE A 183 10.89 -21.04 11.56
C PHE A 183 9.49 -21.13 12.19
N ALA A 184 9.36 -20.61 13.38
CA ALA A 184 8.12 -20.54 14.16
C ALA A 184 8.09 -19.22 14.96
N PRO A 185 6.90 -18.63 15.20
CA PRO A 185 5.61 -19.13 14.77
C PRO A 185 5.37 -18.95 13.27
N LYS A 186 4.43 -19.73 12.73
CA LYS A 186 3.88 -19.52 11.39
C LYS A 186 2.72 -18.55 11.46
N PRO A 187 2.39 -17.82 10.36
CA PRO A 187 1.17 -17.02 10.33
C PRO A 187 -0.09 -17.86 10.59
N ILE A 188 -1.12 -17.21 11.14
CA ILE A 188 -2.44 -17.84 11.32
C ILE A 188 -3.10 -18.05 9.96
N GLN A 189 -3.04 -17.06 9.10
CA GLN A 189 -3.62 -17.11 7.76
C GLN A 189 -2.96 -18.20 6.91
N LYS A 190 -3.76 -18.91 6.11
CA LYS A 190 -3.30 -20.00 5.26
C LYS A 190 -3.65 -19.76 3.81
N PRO A 191 -2.72 -20.04 2.89
CA PRO A 191 -1.36 -20.59 3.11
C PRO A 191 -0.39 -19.61 3.78
N TYR A 192 -0.65 -18.30 3.69
CA TYR A 192 0.09 -17.17 4.28
C TYR A 192 -0.79 -15.91 4.24
N PRO A 193 -0.41 -14.81 4.92
CA PRO A 193 -1.11 -13.51 4.80
C PRO A 193 -1.16 -13.06 3.33
N PRO A 194 -2.28 -12.51 2.83
CA PRO A 194 -2.41 -12.07 1.43
C PRO A 194 -1.27 -11.14 1.02
N ILE A 195 -0.67 -11.39 -0.15
CA ILE A 195 0.42 -10.62 -0.72
C ILE A 195 -0.11 -9.69 -1.79
N TRP A 196 -0.10 -8.39 -1.51
CA TRP A 196 -0.46 -7.35 -2.45
C TRP A 196 0.78 -6.79 -3.13
N ILE A 197 0.77 -6.63 -4.44
CA ILE A 197 1.91 -6.10 -5.19
C ILE A 197 1.62 -4.68 -5.62
N GLY A 198 2.37 -3.74 -5.05
CA GLY A 198 2.28 -2.32 -5.38
C GLY A 198 2.95 -1.97 -6.72
N GLY A 199 2.34 -0.98 -7.38
CA GLY A 199 2.87 -0.35 -8.59
C GLY A 199 2.22 -0.79 -9.90
N GLU A 200 2.34 0.08 -10.90
CA GLU A 200 1.66 0.01 -12.20
C GLU A 200 2.64 -0.16 -13.37
N SER A 201 3.94 -0.13 -13.09
CA SER A 201 4.96 -0.37 -14.13
C SER A 201 4.89 -1.79 -14.71
N PRO A 202 5.39 -2.02 -15.94
CA PRO A 202 5.43 -3.37 -16.50
C PRO A 202 6.13 -4.41 -15.62
N ALA A 203 7.12 -3.99 -14.83
CA ALA A 203 7.81 -4.85 -13.88
C ALA A 203 6.94 -5.19 -12.66
N ALA A 204 6.14 -4.23 -12.18
CA ALA A 204 5.20 -4.44 -11.08
C ALA A 204 4.04 -5.36 -11.51
N ILE A 205 3.44 -5.12 -12.68
CA ILE A 205 2.39 -5.98 -13.24
C ILE A 205 2.90 -7.43 -13.39
N ARG A 206 4.10 -7.62 -13.96
CA ARG A 206 4.71 -8.95 -14.06
C ARG A 206 4.93 -9.59 -12.68
N ARG A 207 5.35 -8.81 -11.68
CA ARG A 207 5.49 -9.29 -10.30
C ARG A 207 4.15 -9.70 -9.71
N ALA A 208 3.10 -8.90 -9.90
CA ALA A 208 1.76 -9.22 -9.44
C ALA A 208 1.29 -10.55 -10.05
N ALA A 209 1.42 -10.72 -11.36
CA ALA A 209 1.04 -11.95 -12.05
C ALA A 209 1.79 -13.19 -11.56
N ASN A 210 3.08 -13.09 -11.18
CA ASN A 210 3.87 -14.24 -10.76
C ASN A 210 3.77 -14.54 -9.26
N TYR A 211 3.60 -13.53 -8.42
CA TYR A 211 3.81 -13.69 -6.97
C TYR A 211 2.68 -13.13 -6.10
N GLY A 212 1.82 -12.22 -6.61
CA GLY A 212 0.81 -11.53 -5.82
C GLY A 212 -0.50 -12.29 -5.71
N ASP A 213 -1.25 -12.02 -4.65
CA ASP A 213 -2.66 -12.40 -4.52
C ASP A 213 -3.55 -11.23 -4.92
N VAL A 214 -3.02 -9.99 -4.88
CA VAL A 214 -3.69 -8.78 -5.34
C VAL A 214 -2.70 -7.90 -6.09
N TRP A 215 -3.10 -7.35 -7.24
CA TRP A 215 -2.41 -6.24 -7.89
C TRP A 215 -2.92 -4.93 -7.31
N TYR A 216 -2.02 -4.10 -6.79
CA TYR A 216 -2.32 -2.87 -6.07
C TYR A 216 -1.61 -1.66 -6.70
N PRO A 217 -2.09 -1.16 -7.85
CA PRO A 217 -1.56 0.02 -8.51
C PRO A 217 -1.98 1.32 -7.81
N PHE A 218 -1.21 2.36 -8.07
CA PHE A 218 -1.52 3.74 -7.73
C PHE A 218 -2.14 4.45 -8.94
N GLY A 219 -3.28 5.13 -8.76
CA GLY A 219 -4.08 5.67 -9.86
C GLY A 219 -3.43 6.82 -10.63
N ASN A 220 -2.63 7.64 -9.96
CA ASN A 220 -2.13 8.92 -10.46
C ASN A 220 -0.65 8.94 -10.85
N ASN A 221 -0.04 7.80 -11.17
CA ASN A 221 1.32 7.79 -11.72
C ASN A 221 1.36 8.44 -13.12
N PRO A 222 2.06 9.57 -13.32
CA PRO A 222 2.08 10.26 -14.62
C PRO A 222 2.62 9.41 -15.78
N GLN A 223 3.53 8.49 -15.48
CA GLN A 223 4.12 7.61 -16.51
C GLN A 223 3.19 6.43 -16.88
N TYR A 224 2.34 6.00 -15.95
CA TYR A 224 1.41 4.87 -16.11
C TYR A 224 0.05 5.22 -15.49
N PRO A 225 -0.65 6.25 -15.99
CA PRO A 225 -1.87 6.75 -15.35
C PRO A 225 -2.99 5.73 -15.40
N LEU A 226 -3.70 5.57 -14.28
CA LEU A 226 -4.84 4.69 -14.10
C LEU A 226 -6.04 5.46 -13.48
N ASP A 227 -6.23 6.69 -13.91
CA ASP A 227 -7.17 7.66 -13.38
C ASP A 227 -8.48 7.78 -14.18
N THR A 228 -8.69 6.89 -15.15
CA THR A 228 -9.94 6.72 -15.90
C THR A 228 -10.30 5.24 -16.04
N ILE A 229 -11.59 4.95 -16.25
CA ILE A 229 -12.07 3.56 -16.45
C ILE A 229 -11.36 2.87 -17.62
N ASP A 230 -11.12 3.57 -18.72
CA ASP A 230 -10.49 2.98 -19.91
C ASP A 230 -9.00 2.63 -19.63
N ARG A 231 -8.28 3.51 -18.95
CA ARG A 231 -6.90 3.25 -18.53
C ARG A 231 -6.80 2.08 -17.56
N LEU A 232 -7.75 1.96 -16.62
CA LEU A 232 -7.83 0.82 -15.71
C LEU A 232 -8.12 -0.49 -16.45
N LYS A 233 -9.08 -0.50 -17.39
CA LYS A 233 -9.34 -1.67 -18.25
C LYS A 233 -8.11 -2.09 -19.03
N GLU A 234 -7.34 -1.14 -19.57
CA GLU A 234 -6.08 -1.43 -20.25
C GLU A 234 -5.04 -2.02 -19.30
N GLY A 235 -4.91 -1.47 -18.08
CA GLY A 235 -4.03 -2.01 -17.03
C GLY A 235 -4.39 -3.43 -16.63
N ILE A 236 -5.68 -3.71 -16.41
CA ILE A 236 -6.19 -5.05 -16.12
C ILE A 236 -5.93 -6.01 -17.30
N SER A 237 -6.10 -5.54 -18.54
CA SER A 237 -5.77 -6.36 -19.72
C SER A 237 -4.29 -6.73 -19.78
N LYS A 238 -3.39 -5.80 -19.41
CA LYS A 238 -1.95 -6.09 -19.31
C LYS A 238 -1.65 -7.10 -18.19
N LEU A 239 -2.34 -7.01 -17.06
CA LEU A 239 -2.23 -7.99 -15.98
C LEU A 239 -2.67 -9.38 -16.46
N ASN A 240 -3.84 -9.46 -17.11
CA ASN A 240 -4.39 -10.71 -17.64
C ASN A 240 -3.44 -11.37 -18.63
N PHE A 241 -2.85 -10.60 -19.53
CA PHE A 241 -1.83 -11.10 -20.45
C PHE A 241 -0.63 -11.69 -19.71
N LYS A 242 -0.19 -11.06 -18.60
CA LYS A 242 0.93 -11.58 -17.79
C LYS A 242 0.56 -12.79 -16.94
N LEU A 243 -0.69 -12.94 -16.55
CA LEU A 243 -1.19 -14.15 -15.89
C LEU A 243 -1.16 -15.33 -16.86
N ASP A 244 -1.61 -15.10 -18.10
CA ASP A 244 -1.54 -16.12 -19.16
C ASP A 244 -0.09 -16.55 -19.46
N ASP A 245 0.83 -15.58 -19.61
CA ASP A 245 2.27 -15.84 -19.74
C ASP A 245 2.82 -16.72 -18.58
N ALA A 246 2.27 -16.56 -17.37
CA ALA A 246 2.65 -17.29 -16.16
C ALA A 246 1.88 -18.61 -15.97
N ASN A 247 1.00 -19.00 -16.90
CA ASN A 247 0.06 -20.12 -16.79
C ASN A 247 -0.76 -20.07 -15.50
N ARG A 248 -1.22 -18.88 -15.14
CA ARG A 248 -1.99 -18.64 -13.92
C ARG A 248 -3.40 -18.19 -14.25
N ASP A 249 -4.41 -18.82 -13.60
CA ASP A 249 -5.81 -18.46 -13.76
C ASP A 249 -6.04 -17.02 -13.30
N ILE A 250 -6.70 -16.21 -14.14
CA ILE A 250 -7.09 -14.83 -13.87
C ILE A 250 -7.93 -14.68 -12.58
N ASN A 251 -8.71 -15.69 -12.22
CA ASN A 251 -9.54 -15.67 -11.02
C ASN A 251 -8.75 -15.91 -9.71
N THR A 252 -7.42 -16.08 -9.80
CA THR A 252 -6.56 -16.28 -8.62
C THR A 252 -5.90 -15.01 -8.12
N ILE A 253 -6.22 -13.86 -8.72
CA ILE A 253 -5.70 -12.55 -8.32
C ILE A 253 -6.82 -11.52 -8.32
N ASP A 254 -6.91 -10.77 -7.25
CA ASP A 254 -7.78 -9.61 -7.16
C ASP A 254 -7.06 -8.33 -7.63
N VAL A 255 -7.84 -7.28 -7.87
CA VAL A 255 -7.32 -5.95 -8.20
C VAL A 255 -7.79 -4.96 -7.16
N ALA A 256 -6.83 -4.24 -6.59
CA ALA A 256 -7.06 -3.10 -5.74
C ALA A 256 -6.68 -1.81 -6.49
N LEU A 257 -7.19 -0.68 -6.08
CA LEU A 257 -6.79 0.63 -6.57
C LEU A 257 -6.47 1.55 -5.39
N SER A 258 -5.27 2.14 -5.39
CA SER A 258 -4.96 3.27 -4.52
C SER A 258 -5.21 4.57 -5.28
N ALA A 259 -6.11 5.39 -4.78
CA ALA A 259 -6.43 6.69 -5.35
C ALA A 259 -6.12 7.79 -4.32
N GLU A 260 -5.16 8.67 -4.62
CA GLU A 260 -4.91 9.86 -3.79
C GLU A 260 -6.08 10.85 -3.86
N MET A 261 -6.71 10.90 -5.03
CA MET A 261 -7.87 11.77 -5.23
C MET A 261 -9.11 11.04 -4.74
N TRP A 262 -9.72 11.57 -3.73
CA TRP A 262 -11.02 11.13 -3.26
C TRP A 262 -11.99 12.31 -3.35
N TYR A 263 -13.26 11.99 -3.11
CA TYR A 263 -14.31 12.98 -3.05
C TYR A 263 -13.90 14.25 -2.28
N SER A 264 -13.77 15.35 -2.99
CA SER A 264 -13.74 16.68 -2.42
C SER A 264 -14.99 17.43 -2.87
N ASP A 265 -15.61 18.16 -1.96
CA ASP A 265 -16.90 18.83 -2.17
C ASP A 265 -17.00 19.77 -3.35
N THR A 266 -15.91 20.05 -4.04
CA THR A 266 -15.85 21.23 -4.89
C THR A 266 -15.14 21.03 -6.23
N ASP A 267 -14.27 20.01 -6.39
CA ASP A 267 -13.37 20.03 -7.52
C ASP A 267 -13.52 18.78 -8.42
N THR A 268 -14.29 18.93 -9.49
CA THR A 268 -14.20 18.03 -10.62
C THR A 268 -12.88 18.31 -11.36
N THR A 269 -12.00 17.32 -11.44
CA THR A 269 -10.77 17.40 -12.21
C THR A 269 -10.87 16.63 -13.52
N PHE A 270 -10.07 17.04 -14.51
CA PHE A 270 -10.11 16.46 -15.86
C PHE A 270 -8.71 15.99 -16.27
N ASP A 271 -8.66 14.96 -17.12
CA ASP A 271 -7.45 14.53 -17.80
C ASP A 271 -7.09 15.45 -18.98
N GLU A 272 -5.99 15.16 -19.67
CA GLU A 272 -5.52 15.92 -20.86
C GLU A 272 -6.47 15.83 -22.06
N ASN A 273 -7.41 14.88 -22.08
CA ASN A 273 -8.42 14.70 -23.13
C ASN A 273 -9.76 15.34 -22.76
N GLY A 274 -9.86 15.95 -21.57
CA GLY A 274 -11.08 16.57 -21.07
C GLY A 274 -12.07 15.58 -20.43
N ASN A 275 -11.68 14.34 -20.14
CA ASN A 275 -12.51 13.39 -19.40
C ASN A 275 -12.39 13.67 -17.90
N ARG A 276 -13.51 13.56 -17.18
CA ARG A 276 -13.50 13.68 -15.72
C ARG A 276 -12.65 12.56 -15.10
N ARG A 277 -11.72 12.94 -14.23
CA ARG A 277 -10.96 11.97 -13.45
C ARG A 277 -11.85 11.25 -12.46
N LEU A 278 -11.60 9.97 -12.27
CA LEU A 278 -12.35 9.14 -11.31
C LEU A 278 -12.29 9.71 -9.90
N LEU A 279 -13.37 9.48 -9.14
CA LEU A 279 -13.49 9.81 -7.73
C LEU A 279 -13.38 11.31 -7.43
N THR A 280 -13.67 12.16 -8.43
CA THR A 280 -13.77 13.62 -8.30
C THR A 280 -15.20 14.10 -8.60
N GLY A 281 -15.63 15.23 -8.01
CA GLY A 281 -16.95 15.83 -8.19
C GLY A 281 -17.93 15.49 -7.06
N GLU A 282 -19.22 15.52 -7.40
CA GLU A 282 -20.32 15.34 -6.43
C GLU A 282 -20.40 13.89 -5.89
N PRO A 283 -20.93 13.67 -4.66
CA PRO A 283 -21.05 12.34 -4.05
C PRO A 283 -21.70 11.27 -4.93
N SER A 284 -22.72 11.64 -5.70
CA SER A 284 -23.38 10.74 -6.64
C SER A 284 -22.48 10.31 -7.78
N GLN A 285 -21.63 11.21 -8.30
CA GLN A 285 -20.66 10.90 -9.33
C GLN A 285 -19.57 9.98 -8.82
N VAL A 286 -19.10 10.21 -7.58
CA VAL A 286 -18.12 9.33 -6.91
C VAL A 286 -18.72 7.94 -6.66
N ALA A 287 -19.99 7.86 -6.24
CA ALA A 287 -20.67 6.58 -6.04
C ALA A 287 -20.82 5.81 -7.37
N GLU A 288 -21.16 6.50 -8.46
CA GLU A 288 -21.22 5.92 -9.81
C GLU A 288 -19.84 5.41 -10.27
N ASP A 289 -18.78 6.19 -10.02
CA ASP A 289 -17.41 5.74 -10.31
C ASP A 289 -17.07 4.45 -9.54
N ILE A 290 -17.38 4.39 -8.24
CA ILE A 290 -17.13 3.20 -7.40
C ILE A 290 -17.93 1.99 -7.92
N TYR A 291 -19.16 2.18 -8.32
CA TYR A 291 -19.94 1.13 -8.95
C TYR A 291 -19.26 0.63 -10.25
N ASN A 292 -18.88 1.55 -11.15
CA ASN A 292 -18.20 1.23 -12.39
C ASN A 292 -16.83 0.56 -12.18
N LEU A 293 -16.10 0.94 -11.14
CA LEU A 293 -14.85 0.27 -10.72
C LEU A 293 -15.12 -1.19 -10.33
N GLY A 294 -16.20 -1.46 -9.59
CA GLY A 294 -16.63 -2.81 -9.27
C GLY A 294 -16.96 -3.65 -10.50
N GLU A 295 -17.67 -3.08 -11.49
CA GLU A 295 -18.03 -3.76 -12.74
C GLU A 295 -16.82 -4.17 -13.59
N ILE A 296 -15.71 -3.47 -13.49
CA ILE A 296 -14.45 -3.84 -14.17
C ILE A 296 -13.54 -4.75 -13.34
N GLY A 297 -13.99 -5.18 -12.14
CA GLY A 297 -13.29 -6.16 -11.31
C GLY A 297 -12.38 -5.57 -10.24
N ILE A 298 -12.50 -4.28 -9.91
CA ILE A 298 -11.80 -3.71 -8.73
C ILE A 298 -12.51 -4.17 -7.47
N SER A 299 -11.79 -4.85 -6.58
CA SER A 299 -12.33 -5.42 -5.33
C SER A 299 -12.05 -4.56 -4.10
N TYR A 300 -10.99 -3.74 -4.15
CA TYR A 300 -10.51 -2.91 -3.03
C TYR A 300 -10.19 -1.50 -3.51
N LEU A 301 -10.60 -0.50 -2.74
CA LEU A 301 -10.36 0.90 -3.04
C LEU A 301 -9.76 1.59 -1.80
N THR A 302 -8.55 2.11 -1.95
CA THR A 302 -7.89 2.95 -0.95
C THR A 302 -8.09 4.41 -1.31
N LEU A 303 -8.56 5.22 -0.37
CA LEU A 303 -8.77 6.65 -0.54
C LEU A 303 -8.03 7.43 0.53
N ASP A 304 -7.58 8.64 0.20
CA ASP A 304 -7.01 9.58 1.15
C ASP A 304 -8.10 10.48 1.75
N TYR A 305 -8.15 10.56 3.07
CA TYR A 305 -9.08 11.38 3.84
C TYR A 305 -8.37 12.48 4.64
N LYS A 306 -7.09 12.71 4.36
CA LYS A 306 -6.30 13.67 5.12
C LYS A 306 -6.94 15.06 5.15
N GLY A 307 -7.14 15.57 6.36
CA GLY A 307 -7.55 16.93 6.63
C GLY A 307 -6.38 17.82 7.05
N LYS A 308 -6.66 19.08 7.40
CA LYS A 308 -5.68 19.98 8.01
C LYS A 308 -5.31 19.58 9.45
N ASP A 309 -6.16 18.77 10.10
CA ASP A 309 -5.96 18.19 11.42
C ASP A 309 -6.67 16.82 11.51
N ILE A 310 -6.49 16.14 12.64
CA ILE A 310 -7.12 14.83 12.87
C ILE A 310 -8.64 14.91 12.90
N ASP A 311 -9.22 15.96 13.47
CA ASP A 311 -10.68 16.10 13.56
C ASP A 311 -11.30 16.26 12.17
N GLU A 312 -10.66 17.02 11.29
CA GLU A 312 -11.09 17.12 9.88
C GLU A 312 -10.91 15.80 9.12
N THR A 313 -9.81 15.08 9.38
CA THR A 313 -9.61 13.74 8.80
C THR A 313 -10.77 12.79 9.18
N LEU A 314 -11.11 12.71 10.45
CA LEU A 314 -12.22 11.89 10.92
C LEU A 314 -13.57 12.35 10.34
N PHE A 315 -13.78 13.66 10.26
CA PHE A 315 -14.99 14.22 9.64
C PHE A 315 -15.12 13.82 8.15
N LYS A 316 -14.03 13.90 7.38
CA LYS A 316 -14.00 13.47 5.98
C LYS A 316 -14.30 11.97 5.82
N MET A 317 -13.75 11.12 6.70
CA MET A 317 -14.04 9.69 6.73
C MET A 317 -15.54 9.43 6.97
N GLU A 318 -16.14 10.09 7.98
CA GLU A 318 -17.57 9.98 8.25
C GLU A 318 -18.42 10.48 7.08
N ARG A 319 -18.02 11.58 6.49
CA ARG A 319 -18.74 12.16 5.36
C ARG A 319 -18.76 11.23 4.16
N PHE A 320 -17.63 10.62 3.79
CA PHE A 320 -17.57 9.58 2.76
C PHE A 320 -18.55 8.44 3.08
N THR A 321 -18.54 7.95 4.30
CA THR A 321 -19.43 6.85 4.70
C THR A 321 -20.90 7.24 4.57
N LYS A 322 -21.28 8.45 4.96
CA LYS A 322 -22.67 8.92 4.95
C LYS A 322 -23.17 9.30 3.56
N LEU A 323 -22.32 9.91 2.73
CA LEU A 323 -22.73 10.53 1.46
C LEU A 323 -22.43 9.68 0.22
N VAL A 324 -21.41 8.82 0.29
CA VAL A 324 -20.98 8.00 -0.85
C VAL A 324 -21.28 6.54 -0.58
N LYS A 325 -20.72 5.96 0.48
CA LYS A 325 -20.89 4.54 0.79
C LYS A 325 -22.36 4.15 1.01
N ALA A 326 -23.18 5.08 1.50
CA ALA A 326 -24.62 4.86 1.67
C ALA A 326 -25.43 4.83 0.34
N LEU A 327 -24.81 5.21 -0.78
CA LEU A 327 -25.42 5.15 -2.13
C LEU A 327 -25.06 3.85 -2.89
N LEU A 328 -24.08 3.09 -2.39
CA LEU A 328 -23.63 1.82 -2.92
C LEU A 328 -24.41 0.65 -2.35
#